data_008c4090e796f935913e4c6437a23972
#
_entry.id   008c4090e796f935913e4c6437a23972
#
_cell.length_a   1.000
_cell.length_b   1.000
_cell.length_c   1.000
_cell.angle_alpha   90.00
_cell.angle_beta   90.00
_cell.angle_gamma   90.00
#
_symmetry.space_group_name_H-M   'P 1'
#
loop_
_entity.id
_entity.type
_entity.pdbx_description
1 polymer ?
#
loop_
_entity_poly.entity_id
_entity_poly.type
_entity_poly.pdbx_seq_one_letter_code
_entity_poly.pdbx_strand_id
1 'polypeptide(L)'
;MGFGVKWRGWIKACVTSVCFFVLVNGSPEGFFGSSRGLRQGDPLCPLLFLLIMEVLSRLLKKSEECNLIRGFQVGFVNSVGVRISHLLFADDTILFCDASRKQLLSIRLVLSCFQAFMSLKVIVGKGEIVPIGEVNNLDALANILQCRVGSMPMKYLGMPLGTSFKAALIWNPILKKMEKKLSGWKHFYLSKGGRFMLLKSTLSSLPTYFLSLFTVPKSVAVRLESKKSAYRLLHWRFFCKSYFLYLC
;
A
#
# COMPACT_ATOMS: atom_id res chain seq x y z
N MET A 1 0.35 26.15 -1.79
CA MET A 1 1.63 25.62 -1.32
C MET A 1 2.79 26.65 -1.36
N GLY A 2 2.61 27.85 -1.88
CA GLY A 2 3.60 28.94 -1.81
C GLY A 2 4.91 28.72 -2.57
N PHE A 3 4.96 27.83 -3.53
CA PHE A 3 6.16 27.64 -4.35
C PHE A 3 6.50 28.87 -5.18
N GLY A 4 7.78 29.32 -5.12
CA GLY A 4 8.27 30.48 -5.85
C GLY A 4 8.18 30.32 -7.37
N VAL A 5 8.15 31.45 -8.09
CA VAL A 5 8.04 31.49 -9.56
C VAL A 5 9.15 30.69 -10.24
N LYS A 6 10.39 30.82 -9.75
CA LYS A 6 11.58 30.14 -10.26
C LYS A 6 11.42 28.61 -10.19
N TRP A 7 10.99 28.08 -9.04
CA TRP A 7 10.75 26.64 -8.88
C TRP A 7 9.64 26.13 -9.82
N ARG A 8 8.52 26.86 -9.92
CA ARG A 8 7.42 26.53 -10.85
C ARG A 8 7.89 26.51 -12.30
N GLY A 9 8.78 27.44 -12.68
CA GLY A 9 9.40 27.48 -14.01
C GLY A 9 10.24 26.24 -14.29
N TRP A 10 11.05 25.80 -13.33
CA TRP A 10 11.86 24.59 -13.46
C TRP A 10 11.00 23.33 -13.64
N ILE A 11 9.99 23.15 -12.80
CA ILE A 11 9.09 21.98 -12.94
C ILE A 11 8.35 22.02 -14.27
N LYS A 12 7.87 23.19 -14.70
CA LYS A 12 7.24 23.35 -16.02
C LYS A 12 8.21 22.93 -17.14
N ALA A 13 9.45 23.40 -17.13
CA ALA A 13 10.46 23.03 -18.10
C ALA A 13 10.69 21.52 -18.12
N CYS A 14 10.88 20.88 -16.94
CA CYS A 14 11.09 19.45 -16.84
C CYS A 14 9.92 18.62 -17.42
N VAL A 15 8.67 19.08 -17.24
CA VAL A 15 7.49 18.36 -17.72
C VAL A 15 7.23 18.59 -19.21
N THR A 16 7.47 19.82 -19.72
CA THR A 16 7.14 20.18 -21.12
C THR A 16 8.22 19.87 -22.12
N SER A 17 9.47 19.67 -21.70
CA SER A 17 10.59 19.36 -22.58
C SER A 17 10.73 17.87 -22.93
N VAL A 18 9.85 17.01 -22.42
CA VAL A 18 9.91 15.56 -22.64
C VAL A 18 9.43 15.20 -24.04
N CYS A 19 10.30 14.55 -24.81
CA CYS A 19 9.98 13.95 -26.09
C CYS A 19 9.97 12.42 -25.97
N PHE A 20 9.05 11.79 -26.68
CA PHE A 20 8.91 10.34 -26.77
C PHE A 20 9.17 9.86 -28.19
N PHE A 21 9.54 8.61 -28.30
CA PHE A 21 9.61 7.87 -29.55
C PHE A 21 9.22 6.41 -29.33
N VAL A 22 8.80 5.75 -30.38
CA VAL A 22 8.50 4.31 -30.35
C VAL A 22 9.67 3.56 -30.96
N LEU A 23 10.09 2.48 -30.30
CA LEU A 23 11.11 1.58 -30.85
C LEU A 23 10.42 0.63 -31.84
N VAL A 24 10.75 0.75 -33.12
CA VAL A 24 10.33 -0.17 -34.17
C VAL A 24 11.55 -0.97 -34.63
N ASN A 25 11.55 -2.27 -34.35
CA ASN A 25 12.70 -3.16 -34.66
C ASN A 25 14.05 -2.67 -34.11
N GLY A 26 14.02 -1.98 -32.94
CA GLY A 26 15.22 -1.44 -32.30
C GLY A 26 15.63 -0.04 -32.74
N SER A 27 14.97 0.56 -33.77
CA SER A 27 15.20 1.93 -34.20
C SER A 27 14.17 2.89 -33.61
N PRO A 28 14.56 4.07 -33.11
CA PRO A 28 13.63 5.08 -32.61
C PRO A 28 12.86 5.75 -33.76
N GLU A 29 11.56 5.64 -33.75
CA GLU A 29 10.67 6.19 -34.78
C GLU A 29 9.57 7.04 -34.14
N GLY A 30 9.02 8.00 -34.90
CA GLY A 30 7.85 8.75 -34.53
C GLY A 30 8.02 9.64 -33.30
N PHE A 31 8.93 10.63 -33.36
CA PHE A 31 9.15 11.56 -32.25
C PHE A 31 7.91 12.44 -32.00
N PHE A 32 7.44 12.48 -30.76
CA PHE A 32 6.32 13.32 -30.33
C PHE A 32 6.55 13.88 -28.92
N GLY A 33 6.05 15.09 -28.66
CA GLY A 33 6.11 15.74 -27.36
C GLY A 33 5.03 15.26 -26.39
N SER A 34 5.30 15.35 -25.09
CA SER A 34 4.28 15.14 -24.08
C SER A 34 3.29 16.31 -24.05
N SER A 35 1.99 16.01 -24.22
CA SER A 35 0.94 17.02 -24.09
C SER A 35 0.26 16.99 -22.70
N ARG A 36 0.31 15.86 -21.97
CA ARG A 36 -0.30 15.67 -20.67
C ARG A 36 0.40 14.57 -19.87
N GLY A 37 0.35 14.69 -18.54
CA GLY A 37 0.82 13.69 -17.61
C GLY A 37 2.34 13.72 -17.39
N LEU A 38 2.81 12.78 -16.57
CA LEU A 38 4.22 12.57 -16.25
C LEU A 38 4.66 11.25 -16.84
N ARG A 39 5.93 11.18 -17.27
CA ARG A 39 6.51 9.94 -17.79
C ARG A 39 6.61 8.91 -16.67
N GLN A 40 6.13 7.70 -16.90
CA GLN A 40 6.35 6.59 -16.00
C GLN A 40 7.85 6.26 -15.91
N GLY A 41 8.39 6.20 -14.68
CA GLY A 41 9.82 5.99 -14.43
C GLY A 41 10.66 7.28 -14.33
N ASP A 42 10.07 8.46 -14.53
CA ASP A 42 10.76 9.74 -14.30
C ASP A 42 10.98 9.95 -12.78
N PRO A 43 12.19 10.31 -12.34
CA PRO A 43 12.49 10.54 -10.91
C PRO A 43 11.64 11.64 -10.25
N LEU A 44 11.12 12.61 -11.03
CA LEU A 44 10.25 13.67 -10.51
C LEU A 44 8.82 13.21 -10.28
N CYS A 45 8.35 12.16 -10.98
CA CYS A 45 6.97 11.69 -10.87
C CYS A 45 6.54 11.37 -9.43
N PRO A 46 7.30 10.58 -8.63
CA PRO A 46 6.92 10.29 -7.26
C PRO A 46 6.85 11.54 -6.38
N LEU A 47 7.80 12.48 -6.55
CA LEU A 47 7.83 13.72 -5.77
C LEU A 47 6.63 14.63 -6.09
N LEU A 48 6.32 14.81 -7.37
CA LEU A 48 5.17 15.60 -7.81
C LEU A 48 3.86 14.94 -7.39
N PHE A 49 3.78 13.62 -7.44
CA PHE A 49 2.61 12.89 -6.97
C PHE A 49 2.39 13.06 -5.47
N LEU A 50 3.44 13.01 -4.65
CA LEU A 50 3.35 13.27 -3.21
C LEU A 50 2.84 14.70 -2.91
N LEU A 51 3.27 15.70 -3.69
CA LEU A 51 2.76 17.07 -3.55
C LEU A 51 1.26 17.16 -3.87
N ILE A 52 0.79 16.40 -4.86
CA ILE A 52 -0.63 16.34 -5.21
C ILE A 52 -1.41 15.63 -4.10
N MET A 53 -0.91 14.52 -3.58
CA MET A 53 -1.56 13.79 -2.49
C MET A 53 -1.59 14.58 -1.17
N GLU A 54 -0.61 15.45 -0.94
CA GLU A 54 -0.63 16.41 0.18
C GLU A 54 -1.82 17.38 0.10
N VAL A 55 -2.24 17.78 -1.12
CA VAL A 55 -3.46 18.59 -1.30
C VAL A 55 -4.69 17.82 -0.85
N LEU A 56 -4.80 16.53 -1.25
CA LEU A 56 -5.91 15.68 -0.81
C LEU A 56 -5.92 15.54 0.71
N SER A 57 -4.76 15.26 1.31
CA SER A 57 -4.62 15.15 2.76
C SER A 57 -5.09 16.41 3.49
N ARG A 58 -4.71 17.60 3.00
CA ARG A 58 -5.14 18.88 3.57
C ARG A 58 -6.64 19.13 3.42
N LEU A 59 -7.23 18.78 2.28
CA LEU A 59 -8.68 18.88 2.08
C LEU A 59 -9.45 17.97 3.05
N LEU A 60 -9.00 16.72 3.22
CA LEU A 60 -9.59 15.77 4.16
C LEU A 60 -9.44 16.25 5.61
N LYS A 61 -8.24 16.71 6.01
CA LYS A 61 -7.99 17.26 7.33
C LYS A 61 -8.86 18.50 7.61
N LYS A 62 -9.00 19.39 6.63
CA LYS A 62 -9.89 20.56 6.77
C LYS A 62 -11.35 20.15 6.93
N SER A 63 -11.79 19.13 6.21
CA SER A 63 -13.14 18.58 6.35
C SER A 63 -13.36 17.93 7.72
N GLU A 64 -12.34 17.32 8.30
CA GLU A 64 -12.38 16.80 9.68
C GLU A 64 -12.44 17.93 10.71
N GLU A 65 -11.64 18.98 10.57
CA GLU A 65 -11.67 20.18 11.42
C GLU A 65 -13.05 20.87 11.40
N CYS A 66 -13.72 20.84 10.23
CA CYS A 66 -15.09 21.35 10.08
C CYS A 66 -16.18 20.36 10.53
N ASN A 67 -15.83 19.21 11.11
CA ASN A 67 -16.74 18.14 11.51
C ASN A 67 -17.62 17.59 10.36
N LEU A 68 -17.17 17.73 9.11
CA LEU A 68 -17.84 17.16 7.94
C LEU A 68 -17.55 15.67 7.76
N ILE A 69 -16.38 15.24 8.22
CA ILE A 69 -15.92 13.85 8.24
C ILE A 69 -15.41 13.56 9.64
N ARG A 70 -15.71 12.36 10.15
CA ARG A 70 -15.27 11.92 11.46
C ARG A 70 -14.49 10.61 11.33
N GLY A 71 -13.16 10.69 11.47
CA GLY A 71 -12.29 9.54 11.53
C GLY A 71 -12.46 8.73 12.83
N PHE A 72 -11.79 7.59 12.93
CA PHE A 72 -11.74 6.82 14.18
C PHE A 72 -10.63 7.32 15.10
N GLN A 73 -10.80 7.12 16.40
CA GLN A 73 -9.83 7.53 17.41
C GLN A 73 -9.00 6.33 17.86
N VAL A 74 -7.67 6.48 17.78
CA VAL A 74 -6.71 5.49 18.28
C VAL A 74 -6.05 6.07 19.53
N GLY A 75 -6.01 5.31 20.60
CA GLY A 75 -5.34 5.70 21.84
C GLY A 75 -5.64 4.73 22.98
N PHE A 76 -4.77 4.74 23.98
CA PHE A 76 -5.02 4.02 25.22
C PHE A 76 -5.99 4.81 26.10
N VAL A 77 -6.69 4.14 27.00
CA VAL A 77 -7.78 4.68 27.85
C VAL A 77 -7.42 5.97 28.60
N ASN A 78 -6.13 6.27 28.77
CA ASN A 78 -5.63 7.47 29.51
C ASN A 78 -4.74 8.40 28.68
N SER A 79 -4.71 8.28 27.34
CA SER A 79 -3.91 9.15 26.47
C SER A 79 -4.79 10.01 25.56
N VAL A 80 -4.26 11.15 25.15
CA VAL A 80 -4.90 11.96 24.08
C VAL A 80 -4.90 11.13 22.81
N GLY A 81 -6.05 10.54 22.47
CA GLY A 81 -6.19 9.68 21.31
C GLY A 81 -5.93 10.45 20.02
N VAL A 82 -5.19 9.83 19.11
CA VAL A 82 -4.98 10.34 17.76
C VAL A 82 -6.18 9.99 16.90
N ARG A 83 -6.78 10.99 16.25
CA ARG A 83 -7.85 10.79 15.29
C ARG A 83 -7.29 10.56 13.90
N ILE A 84 -7.74 9.50 13.23
CA ILE A 84 -7.29 9.12 11.89
C ILE A 84 -8.52 9.13 10.97
N SER A 85 -8.54 10.06 10.01
CA SER A 85 -9.59 10.18 8.99
C SER A 85 -9.19 9.58 7.65
N HIS A 86 -7.88 9.46 7.39
CA HIS A 86 -7.38 8.90 6.14
C HIS A 86 -5.98 8.32 6.27
N LEU A 87 -5.67 7.36 5.41
CA LEU A 87 -4.33 6.83 5.18
C LEU A 87 -4.04 6.90 3.68
N LEU A 88 -2.90 7.48 3.33
CA LEU A 88 -2.44 7.62 1.94
C LEU A 88 -1.14 6.86 1.75
N PHE A 89 -1.07 6.04 0.72
CA PHE A 89 0.15 5.37 0.29
C PHE A 89 0.16 5.28 -1.23
N ALA A 90 1.00 6.08 -1.87
CA ALA A 90 0.99 6.28 -3.32
C ALA A 90 -0.44 6.59 -3.81
N ASP A 91 -0.98 5.79 -4.71
CA ASP A 91 -2.35 5.89 -5.25
C ASP A 91 -3.43 5.22 -4.39
N ASP A 92 -3.01 4.35 -3.45
CA ASP A 92 -3.94 3.70 -2.52
C ASP A 92 -4.36 4.65 -1.40
N THR A 93 -5.67 4.82 -1.22
CA THR A 93 -6.26 5.70 -0.21
C THR A 93 -7.29 4.95 0.60
N ILE A 94 -7.15 4.97 1.93
CA ILE A 94 -8.21 4.54 2.86
C ILE A 94 -8.79 5.78 3.54
N LEU A 95 -10.11 5.91 3.51
CA LEU A 95 -10.86 6.95 4.19
C LEU A 95 -11.69 6.32 5.31
N PHE A 96 -11.69 6.96 6.46
CA PHE A 96 -12.47 6.53 7.62
C PHE A 96 -13.56 7.55 7.89
N CYS A 97 -14.78 7.09 8.06
CA CYS A 97 -15.91 7.94 8.40
C CYS A 97 -16.99 7.14 9.12
N ASP A 98 -17.90 7.81 9.81
CA ASP A 98 -19.11 7.17 10.32
C ASP A 98 -20.04 6.76 9.17
N ALA A 99 -20.85 5.72 9.38
CA ALA A 99 -21.83 5.23 8.41
C ALA A 99 -23.03 6.21 8.26
N SER A 100 -22.72 7.44 7.84
CA SER A 100 -23.66 8.54 7.71
C SER A 100 -23.71 9.06 6.29
N ARG A 101 -24.92 9.20 5.74
CA ARG A 101 -25.13 9.81 4.42
C ARG A 101 -24.44 11.17 4.27
N LYS A 102 -24.49 12.00 5.33
CA LYS A 102 -23.88 13.33 5.30
C LYS A 102 -22.37 13.27 5.13
N GLN A 103 -21.70 12.39 5.86
CA GLN A 103 -20.25 12.23 5.77
C GLN A 103 -19.79 11.68 4.41
N LEU A 104 -20.52 10.73 3.85
CA LEU A 104 -20.23 10.19 2.52
C LEU A 104 -20.41 11.24 1.41
N LEU A 105 -21.44 12.08 1.51
CA LEU A 105 -21.61 13.21 0.60
C LEU A 105 -20.46 14.22 0.72
N SER A 106 -19.97 14.47 1.95
CA SER A 106 -18.81 15.33 2.19
C SER A 106 -17.55 14.74 1.57
N ILE A 107 -17.31 13.43 1.72
CA ILE A 107 -16.20 12.74 1.06
C ILE A 107 -16.31 12.86 -0.47
N ARG A 108 -17.48 12.61 -1.04
CA ARG A 108 -17.72 12.77 -2.47
C ARG A 108 -17.40 14.18 -2.95
N LEU A 109 -17.83 15.20 -2.20
CA LEU A 109 -17.54 16.60 -2.50
C LEU A 109 -16.02 16.88 -2.47
N VAL A 110 -15.32 16.43 -1.42
CA VAL A 110 -13.86 16.59 -1.30
C VAL A 110 -13.14 15.95 -2.48
N LEU A 111 -13.51 14.72 -2.86
CA LEU A 111 -12.93 14.03 -4.01
C LEU A 111 -13.22 14.76 -5.32
N SER A 112 -14.44 15.31 -5.50
CA SER A 112 -14.80 16.11 -6.68
C SER A 112 -14.02 17.43 -6.75
N CYS A 113 -13.84 18.12 -5.63
CA CYS A 113 -12.99 19.30 -5.55
C CYS A 113 -11.52 18.96 -5.88
N PHE A 114 -11.00 17.88 -5.32
CA PHE A 114 -9.64 17.42 -5.62
C PHE A 114 -9.45 17.14 -7.11
N GLN A 115 -10.39 16.44 -7.76
CA GLN A 115 -10.36 16.18 -9.20
C GLN A 115 -10.37 17.48 -10.01
N ALA A 116 -11.23 18.44 -9.65
CA ALA A 116 -11.33 19.72 -10.34
C ALA A 116 -10.04 20.54 -10.25
N PHE A 117 -9.40 20.55 -9.07
CA PHE A 117 -8.17 21.32 -8.86
C PHE A 117 -6.92 20.65 -9.45
N MET A 118 -6.83 19.32 -9.36
CA MET A 118 -5.63 18.59 -9.75
C MET A 118 -5.69 18.00 -11.16
N SER A 119 -6.84 18.07 -11.83
CA SER A 119 -7.08 17.42 -13.14
C SER A 119 -6.80 15.91 -13.15
N LEU A 120 -6.78 15.29 -11.96
CA LEU A 120 -6.63 13.85 -11.78
C LEU A 120 -8.01 13.22 -11.62
N LYS A 121 -8.26 12.11 -12.30
CA LYS A 121 -9.51 11.37 -12.18
C LYS A 121 -9.42 10.33 -11.06
N VAL A 122 -10.24 10.48 -10.04
CA VAL A 122 -10.41 9.45 -8.99
C VAL A 122 -11.40 8.40 -9.48
N ILE A 123 -10.96 7.16 -9.60
CA ILE A 123 -11.81 6.06 -10.09
C ILE A 123 -12.52 5.41 -8.89
N VAL A 124 -13.56 6.08 -8.39
CA VAL A 124 -14.31 5.62 -7.20
C VAL A 124 -14.95 4.24 -7.42
N GLY A 125 -15.38 3.92 -8.64
CA GLY A 125 -15.96 2.62 -8.98
C GLY A 125 -15.02 1.41 -8.82
N LYS A 126 -13.71 1.61 -8.67
CA LYS A 126 -12.75 0.58 -8.27
C LYS A 126 -12.60 0.47 -6.75
N GLY A 127 -13.09 1.46 -6.01
CA GLY A 127 -13.06 1.47 -4.56
C GLY A 127 -14.12 0.55 -3.96
N GLU A 128 -13.95 0.26 -2.68
CA GLU A 128 -14.87 -0.56 -1.90
C GLU A 128 -15.22 0.16 -0.60
N ILE A 129 -16.49 0.11 -0.21
CA ILE A 129 -16.93 0.50 1.12
C ILE A 129 -17.00 -0.76 1.99
N VAL A 130 -16.27 -0.75 3.09
CA VAL A 130 -16.17 -1.91 3.98
C VAL A 130 -16.75 -1.54 5.33
N PRO A 131 -17.82 -2.20 5.79
CA PRO A 131 -18.42 -1.90 7.08
C PRO A 131 -17.53 -2.42 8.22
N ILE A 132 -17.45 -1.65 9.30
CA ILE A 132 -16.86 -2.06 10.58
C ILE A 132 -17.98 -2.07 11.62
N GLY A 133 -18.39 -3.27 12.05
CA GLY A 133 -19.59 -3.47 12.88
C GLY A 133 -20.86 -3.58 12.05
N GLU A 134 -22.00 -3.43 12.74
CA GLU A 134 -23.31 -3.49 12.10
C GLU A 134 -23.67 -2.15 11.47
N VAL A 135 -23.86 -2.12 10.18
CA VAL A 135 -24.22 -0.94 9.39
C VAL A 135 -25.49 -1.21 8.62
N ASN A 136 -26.55 -0.45 8.93
CA ASN A 136 -27.80 -0.50 8.18
C ASN A 136 -27.68 0.26 6.85
N ASN A 137 -28.41 -0.18 5.83
CA ASN A 137 -28.51 0.48 4.52
C ASN A 137 -27.16 0.65 3.77
N LEU A 138 -26.26 -0.34 3.89
CA LEU A 138 -24.91 -0.29 3.31
C LEU A 138 -24.94 -0.06 1.79
N ASP A 139 -25.89 -0.70 1.07
CA ASP A 139 -26.04 -0.53 -0.38
C ASP A 139 -26.42 0.91 -0.76
N ALA A 140 -27.31 1.54 0.02
CA ALA A 140 -27.67 2.94 -0.21
C ALA A 140 -26.48 3.88 0.04
N LEU A 141 -25.62 3.56 1.01
CA LEU A 141 -24.40 4.30 1.31
C LEU A 141 -23.36 4.09 0.20
N ALA A 142 -23.18 2.88 -0.31
CA ALA A 142 -22.27 2.57 -1.40
C ALA A 142 -22.67 3.30 -2.70
N ASN A 143 -23.96 3.40 -2.97
CA ASN A 143 -24.49 4.14 -4.12
C ASN A 143 -24.16 5.64 -4.09
N ILE A 144 -24.02 6.26 -2.92
CA ILE A 144 -23.61 7.68 -2.81
C ILE A 144 -22.22 7.89 -3.42
N LEU A 145 -21.28 7.00 -3.14
CA LEU A 145 -19.92 7.05 -3.66
C LEU A 145 -19.78 6.35 -5.01
N GLN A 146 -20.77 5.57 -5.45
CA GLN A 146 -20.71 4.71 -6.64
C GLN A 146 -19.57 3.68 -6.55
N CYS A 147 -19.35 3.12 -5.37
CA CYS A 147 -18.35 2.10 -5.10
C CYS A 147 -19.01 0.75 -4.78
N ARG A 148 -18.20 -0.30 -4.73
CA ARG A 148 -18.67 -1.65 -4.38
C ARG A 148 -18.78 -1.81 -2.87
N VAL A 149 -19.62 -2.73 -2.44
CA VAL A 149 -19.66 -3.20 -1.07
C VAL A 149 -18.61 -4.30 -0.91
N GLY A 150 -17.68 -4.09 0.00
CA GLY A 150 -16.66 -5.06 0.38
C GLY A 150 -16.96 -5.65 1.76
N SER A 151 -16.11 -6.58 2.18
CA SER A 151 -16.21 -7.21 3.50
C SER A 151 -14.82 -7.39 4.13
N MET A 152 -14.77 -7.48 5.47
CA MET A 152 -13.55 -7.88 6.18
C MET A 152 -13.35 -9.40 6.09
N PRO A 153 -12.12 -9.90 6.00
CA PRO A 153 -10.87 -9.17 5.90
C PRO A 153 -10.57 -8.63 4.50
N MET A 154 -10.20 -7.37 4.41
CA MET A 154 -9.77 -6.74 3.16
C MET A 154 -8.25 -6.78 3.00
N LYS A 155 -7.77 -6.65 1.76
CA LYS A 155 -6.34 -6.61 1.47
C LYS A 155 -5.88 -5.18 1.21
N TYR A 156 -4.92 -4.70 2.00
CA TYR A 156 -4.31 -3.38 1.82
C TYR A 156 -2.78 -3.50 1.81
N LEU A 157 -2.13 -2.93 0.82
CA LEU A 157 -0.67 -3.01 0.61
C LEU A 157 -0.13 -4.45 0.67
N GLY A 158 -0.92 -5.41 0.21
CA GLY A 158 -0.55 -6.82 0.23
C GLY A 158 -0.78 -7.55 1.56
N MET A 159 -1.26 -6.84 2.60
CA MET A 159 -1.56 -7.39 3.93
C MET A 159 -3.06 -7.47 4.18
N PRO A 160 -3.54 -8.50 4.89
CA PRO A 160 -4.93 -8.61 5.28
C PRO A 160 -5.22 -7.68 6.48
N LEU A 161 -6.16 -6.76 6.31
CA LEU A 161 -6.72 -5.94 7.39
C LEU A 161 -7.97 -6.62 7.97
N GLY A 162 -8.20 -6.43 9.28
CA GLY A 162 -9.36 -7.01 9.97
C GLY A 162 -9.19 -8.47 10.37
N THR A 163 -7.97 -9.01 10.32
CA THR A 163 -7.64 -10.33 10.85
C THR A 163 -6.90 -10.23 12.18
N SER A 164 -7.05 -11.25 13.04
CA SER A 164 -6.26 -11.34 14.27
C SER A 164 -4.77 -11.42 13.94
N PHE A 165 -3.95 -10.61 14.60
CA PHE A 165 -2.49 -10.57 14.40
C PHE A 165 -1.77 -11.89 14.69
N LYS A 166 -2.43 -12.85 15.39
CA LYS A 166 -1.95 -14.21 15.67
C LYS A 166 -2.50 -15.26 14.70
N ALA A 167 -3.31 -14.89 13.70
CA ALA A 167 -3.93 -15.86 12.82
C ALA A 167 -2.89 -16.57 11.92
N ALA A 168 -2.84 -17.89 11.98
CA ALA A 168 -1.91 -18.69 11.18
C ALA A 168 -2.19 -18.59 9.67
N LEU A 169 -3.45 -18.36 9.28
CA LEU A 169 -3.87 -18.25 7.89
C LEU A 169 -3.22 -17.07 7.14
N ILE A 170 -2.89 -15.99 7.84
CA ILE A 170 -2.20 -14.82 7.29
C ILE A 170 -0.87 -15.20 6.63
N TRP A 171 -0.20 -16.25 7.14
CA TRP A 171 1.10 -16.70 6.68
C TRP A 171 1.07 -17.61 5.46
N ASN A 172 -0.11 -18.10 5.05
CA ASN A 172 -0.25 -19.00 3.89
C ASN A 172 0.29 -18.40 2.58
N PRO A 173 0.08 -17.11 2.23
CA PRO A 173 0.65 -16.52 1.03
C PRO A 173 2.19 -16.52 1.05
N ILE A 174 2.81 -16.29 2.22
CA ILE A 174 4.26 -16.31 2.38
C ILE A 174 4.79 -17.74 2.23
N LEU A 175 4.15 -18.72 2.88
CA LEU A 175 4.50 -20.12 2.75
C LEU A 175 4.45 -20.57 1.30
N LYS A 176 3.40 -20.21 0.55
CA LYS A 176 3.28 -20.50 -0.89
C LYS A 176 4.37 -19.83 -1.73
N LYS A 177 4.70 -18.56 -1.44
CA LYS A 177 5.80 -17.87 -2.13
C LYS A 177 7.15 -18.51 -1.86
N MET A 178 7.41 -18.94 -0.62
CA MET A 178 8.63 -19.68 -0.26
C MET A 178 8.69 -21.01 -1.00
N GLU A 179 7.61 -21.79 -1.01
CA GLU A 179 7.53 -23.06 -1.75
C GLU A 179 7.83 -22.89 -3.23
N LYS A 180 7.19 -21.90 -3.87
CA LYS A 180 7.40 -21.61 -5.29
C LYS A 180 8.87 -21.26 -5.59
N LYS A 181 9.52 -20.47 -4.74
CA LYS A 181 10.94 -20.13 -4.91
C LYS A 181 11.84 -21.35 -4.68
N LEU A 182 11.59 -22.12 -3.62
CA LEU A 182 12.36 -23.31 -3.30
C LEU A 182 12.21 -24.38 -4.38
N SER A 183 11.02 -24.58 -4.97
CA SER A 183 10.83 -25.54 -6.08
C SER A 183 11.61 -25.13 -7.34
N GLY A 184 11.63 -23.83 -7.67
CA GLY A 184 12.43 -23.32 -8.79
C GLY A 184 13.93 -23.54 -8.61
N TRP A 185 14.42 -23.43 -7.38
CA TRP A 185 15.86 -23.59 -7.10
C TRP A 185 16.33 -25.07 -7.10
N LYS A 186 15.43 -26.02 -7.03
CA LYS A 186 15.79 -27.47 -7.15
C LYS A 186 16.48 -27.79 -8.46
N HIS A 187 16.17 -27.05 -9.50
CA HIS A 187 16.73 -27.25 -10.83
C HIS A 187 18.13 -26.64 -11.00
N PHE A 188 18.58 -25.79 -10.07
CA PHE A 188 19.91 -25.22 -10.14
C PHE A 188 20.95 -26.10 -9.47
N TYR A 189 22.01 -26.45 -10.21
CA TYR A 189 23.20 -27.12 -9.69
C TYR A 189 24.06 -26.16 -8.87
N LEU A 190 23.62 -25.83 -7.66
CA LEU A 190 24.30 -24.90 -6.77
C LEU A 190 25.11 -25.66 -5.71
N SER A 191 26.30 -25.13 -5.41
CA SER A 191 27.09 -25.56 -4.26
C SER A 191 26.33 -25.34 -2.94
N LYS A 192 26.76 -26.02 -1.85
CA LYS A 192 26.18 -25.82 -0.51
C LYS A 192 26.21 -24.35 -0.09
N GLY A 193 27.31 -23.63 -0.36
CA GLY A 193 27.45 -22.21 -0.08
C GLY A 193 26.49 -21.35 -0.91
N GLY A 194 26.35 -21.61 -2.22
CA GLY A 194 25.43 -20.91 -3.09
C GLY A 194 23.95 -21.07 -2.66
N ARG A 195 23.55 -22.29 -2.26
CA ARG A 195 22.22 -22.54 -1.70
C ARG A 195 21.98 -21.77 -0.41
N PHE A 196 22.98 -21.72 0.48
CA PHE A 196 22.90 -20.95 1.74
C PHE A 196 22.75 -19.44 1.46
N MET A 197 23.51 -18.88 0.53
CA MET A 197 23.42 -17.47 0.16
C MET A 197 22.05 -17.13 -0.44
N LEU A 198 21.50 -17.98 -1.30
CA LEU A 198 20.13 -17.79 -1.84
C LEU A 198 19.06 -17.84 -0.75
N LEU A 199 19.16 -18.79 0.19
CA LEU A 199 18.25 -18.85 1.32
C LEU A 199 18.34 -17.58 2.18
N LYS A 200 19.56 -17.14 2.50
CA LYS A 200 19.78 -15.97 3.33
C LYS A 200 19.28 -14.67 2.64
N SER A 201 19.59 -14.45 1.39
CA SER A 201 19.24 -13.22 0.68
C SER A 201 17.76 -13.13 0.32
N THR A 202 17.14 -14.25 -0.02
CA THR A 202 15.78 -14.24 -0.61
C THR A 202 14.72 -14.69 0.38
N LEU A 203 14.94 -15.77 1.13
CA LEU A 203 13.91 -16.29 2.04
C LEU A 203 13.83 -15.51 3.35
N SER A 204 14.93 -14.91 3.81
CA SER A 204 14.89 -14.05 5.00
C SER A 204 14.14 -12.75 4.77
N SER A 205 14.17 -12.21 3.56
CA SER A 205 13.46 -10.97 3.23
C SER A 205 11.96 -11.14 2.99
N LEU A 206 11.49 -12.35 2.61
CA LEU A 206 10.08 -12.60 2.32
C LEU A 206 9.12 -12.34 3.49
N PRO A 207 9.40 -12.80 4.73
CA PRO A 207 8.51 -12.57 5.85
C PRO A 207 8.70 -11.21 6.53
N THR A 208 9.77 -10.46 6.23
CA THR A 208 10.12 -9.22 6.96
C THR A 208 8.98 -8.21 7.01
N TYR A 209 8.30 -8.01 5.89
CA TYR A 209 7.17 -7.09 5.79
C TYR A 209 5.97 -7.53 6.64
N PHE A 210 5.71 -8.84 6.73
CA PHE A 210 4.65 -9.38 7.59
C PHE A 210 5.06 -9.38 9.07
N LEU A 211 6.35 -9.61 9.36
CA LEU A 211 6.88 -9.59 10.72
C LEU A 211 6.82 -8.21 11.37
N SER A 212 6.75 -7.13 10.60
CA SER A 212 6.59 -5.77 11.14
C SER A 212 5.22 -5.54 11.79
N LEU A 213 4.18 -6.33 11.42
CA LEU A 213 2.82 -6.17 11.92
C LEU A 213 2.23 -7.41 12.60
N PHE A 214 2.69 -8.60 12.23
CA PHE A 214 2.12 -9.87 12.69
C PHE A 214 3.14 -10.71 13.42
N THR A 215 2.70 -11.35 14.50
CA THR A 215 3.53 -12.34 15.21
C THR A 215 3.45 -13.71 14.52
N VAL A 216 4.57 -14.42 14.46
CA VAL A 216 4.61 -15.77 13.88
C VAL A 216 4.10 -16.79 14.90
N PRO A 217 2.99 -17.48 14.63
CA PRO A 217 2.54 -18.58 15.48
C PRO A 217 3.54 -19.73 15.45
N LYS A 218 3.69 -20.45 16.57
CA LYS A 218 4.61 -21.61 16.68
C LYS A 218 4.39 -22.64 15.57
N SER A 219 3.14 -22.92 15.21
CA SER A 219 2.79 -23.84 14.13
C SER A 219 3.33 -23.41 12.77
N VAL A 220 3.33 -22.10 12.48
CA VAL A 220 3.88 -21.53 11.24
C VAL A 220 5.41 -21.56 11.28
N ALA A 221 6.03 -21.24 12.42
CA ALA A 221 7.47 -21.31 12.58
C ALA A 221 8.02 -22.72 12.30
N VAL A 222 7.39 -23.75 12.86
CA VAL A 222 7.75 -25.16 12.58
C VAL A 222 7.61 -25.50 11.10
N ARG A 223 6.53 -25.06 10.44
CA ARG A 223 6.35 -25.27 8.99
C ARG A 223 7.39 -24.54 8.14
N LEU A 224 7.80 -23.34 8.54
CA LEU A 224 8.87 -22.58 7.87
C LEU A 224 10.22 -23.30 8.04
N GLU A 225 10.52 -23.79 9.23
CA GLU A 225 11.75 -24.52 9.50
C GLU A 225 11.82 -25.86 8.80
N SER A 226 10.73 -26.65 8.78
CA SER A 226 10.69 -27.94 8.07
C SER A 226 10.91 -27.78 6.56
N LYS A 227 10.37 -26.71 5.96
CA LYS A 227 10.59 -26.42 4.54
C LYS A 227 12.04 -26.00 4.24
N LYS A 228 12.72 -25.34 5.16
CA LYS A 228 14.14 -24.99 5.05
C LYS A 228 15.04 -26.20 5.25
N SER A 229 14.73 -27.07 6.20
CA SER A 229 15.51 -28.28 6.50
C SER A 229 15.41 -29.32 5.39
N ALA A 230 14.28 -29.41 4.68
CA ALA A 230 14.13 -30.25 3.48
C ALA A 230 15.14 -29.94 2.36
N TYR A 231 15.77 -28.75 2.40
CA TYR A 231 16.88 -28.38 1.52
C TYR A 231 18.27 -28.65 2.11
N ARG A 232 18.38 -29.43 3.20
CA ARG A 232 19.64 -29.80 3.88
C ARG A 232 20.60 -28.63 4.09
N LEU A 233 20.18 -27.64 4.89
CA LEU A 233 21.04 -26.57 5.36
C LEU A 233 20.98 -26.49 6.88
N LEU A 234 22.02 -26.99 7.48
CA LEU A 234 22.33 -26.95 8.90
C LEU A 234 22.40 -25.49 9.42
N HIS A 235 21.93 -25.29 10.65
CA HIS A 235 22.05 -24.12 11.50
C HIS A 235 21.22 -22.88 11.16
N TRP A 236 19.96 -22.90 11.62
CA TRP A 236 19.12 -21.70 11.72
C TRP A 236 18.74 -21.33 13.17
N ARG A 237 19.56 -21.74 14.13
CA ARG A 237 19.34 -21.34 15.54
C ARG A 237 19.59 -19.85 15.82
N PHE A 238 20.17 -19.10 14.90
CA PHE A 238 20.58 -17.71 15.15
C PHE A 238 19.56 -16.64 14.76
N PHE A 239 18.57 -16.92 13.94
CA PHE A 239 17.69 -15.85 13.42
C PHE A 239 16.43 -15.60 14.26
N CYS A 240 15.93 -16.57 15.01
CA CYS A 240 14.80 -16.32 15.92
C CYS A 240 15.18 -15.51 17.16
N LYS A 241 16.46 -15.47 17.56
CA LYS A 241 16.89 -14.69 18.73
C LYS A 241 17.11 -13.20 18.46
N SER A 242 17.42 -12.80 17.23
CA SER A 242 17.77 -11.40 16.92
C SER A 242 16.57 -10.50 16.63
N TYR A 243 15.43 -11.04 16.21
CA TYR A 243 14.21 -10.24 15.98
C TYR A 243 13.26 -10.15 17.18
N PHE A 244 13.49 -10.95 18.23
CA PHE A 244 12.73 -10.87 19.47
C PHE A 244 13.18 -9.74 20.41
N LEU A 245 14.27 -9.04 20.10
CA LEU A 245 14.86 -7.99 20.96
C LEU A 245 14.46 -6.55 20.59
N TYR A 246 13.58 -6.35 19.60
CA TYR A 246 13.15 -5.00 19.21
C TYR A 246 11.67 -4.71 19.42
N LEU A 247 10.94 -5.55 20.15
CA LEU A 247 9.55 -5.30 20.51
C LEU A 247 9.32 -5.64 21.99
N CYS A 248 10.03 -4.96 22.88
CA CYS A 248 9.60 -4.71 24.24
C CYS A 248 9.41 -3.24 24.46
#